data_62a6e3e3dc573750a67f3424c8d3f0b4
#
_entry.id   62a6e3e3dc573750a67f3424c8d3f0b4
#
_cell.length_a   1.000
_cell.length_b   1.000
_cell.length_c   1.000
_cell.angle_alpha   90.00
_cell.angle_beta   90.00
_cell.angle_gamma   90.00
#
_symmetry.space_group_name_H-M   'P 1'
#
loop_
_entity.id
_entity.type
_entity.pdbx_description
1 polymer ?
#
loop_
_entity_poly.entity_id
_entity_poly.type
_entity_poly.pdbx_seq_one_letter_code
_entity_poly.pdbx_strand_id
1 'polypeptide(L)'
;PYLLLFGAGVLTLLGLIRPNWLVIALAVIAGGYFLPRMGGVSSQYNLFDGFDLFHNASGTSSGWGTRAQEFSALVARGLSVAVWLAALAVGWRHRRGLGRVAIPFVLGFTPFLLLFLQSYGGEAIYRVYLFSLPWCAMLAASWWAGLRRAGLGSGVVFALLAISALQGLQGQFALHVVPPADLRAARYLEAQAPAGSTMTMLAPAFPARLTADYGNLNPGHSVDPSITDEPSFKHLVLDADQLPAIESWAASYGGTETFLVITPLMQKTAEYFGNLPSGSVEALRAALDASARWSVYYRAGAITIYRLEPT
;
A
#
# COMPACT_ATOMS: atom_id res chain seq x y z
N PRO A 1 4.78 -17.30 6.07
CA PRO A 1 5.11 -18.62 6.66
C PRO A 1 6.28 -18.56 7.64
N TYR A 2 7.42 -17.87 7.31
CA TYR A 2 8.63 -17.86 8.16
C TYR A 2 8.43 -17.24 9.53
N LEU A 3 7.65 -16.16 9.63
CA LEU A 3 7.36 -15.52 10.91
C LEU A 3 6.58 -16.46 11.84
N LEU A 4 5.62 -17.19 11.28
CA LEU A 4 4.88 -18.20 12.04
C LEU A 4 5.80 -19.33 12.49
N LEU A 5 6.70 -19.78 11.61
CA LEU A 5 7.67 -20.82 11.94
C LEU A 5 8.63 -20.37 13.03
N PHE A 6 9.15 -19.14 12.93
CA PHE A 6 10.03 -18.55 13.94
C PHE A 6 9.30 -18.39 15.28
N GLY A 7 8.11 -17.77 15.26
CA GLY A 7 7.30 -17.61 16.48
C GLY A 7 6.94 -18.96 17.13
N ALA A 8 6.53 -19.94 16.32
CA ALA A 8 6.24 -21.29 16.80
C ALA A 8 7.50 -21.96 17.36
N GLY A 9 8.66 -21.78 16.74
CA GLY A 9 9.95 -22.26 17.23
C GLY A 9 10.30 -21.69 18.60
N VAL A 10 10.20 -20.36 18.77
CA VAL A 10 10.43 -19.69 20.05
C VAL A 10 9.47 -20.21 21.13
N LEU A 11 8.16 -20.32 20.82
CA LEU A 11 7.16 -20.82 21.77
C LEU A 11 7.39 -22.29 22.16
N THR A 12 7.94 -23.09 21.23
CA THR A 12 8.32 -24.48 21.51
C THR A 12 9.53 -24.55 22.43
N LEU A 13 10.55 -23.71 22.19
CA LEU A 13 11.73 -23.63 23.06
C LEU A 13 11.35 -23.17 24.48
N LEU A 14 10.33 -22.31 24.59
CA LEU A 14 9.76 -21.92 25.88
C LEU A 14 8.84 -22.99 26.50
N GLY A 15 8.65 -24.14 25.85
CA GLY A 15 7.82 -25.23 26.34
C GLY A 15 6.31 -24.97 26.32
N LEU A 16 5.87 -23.94 25.59
CA LEU A 16 4.47 -23.49 25.52
C LEU A 16 3.67 -24.18 24.41
N ILE A 17 4.33 -24.71 23.39
CA ILE A 17 3.71 -25.54 22.34
C ILE A 17 4.12 -26.99 22.54
N ARG A 18 3.14 -27.85 22.66
CA ARG A 18 3.31 -29.33 22.73
C ARG A 18 2.21 -29.97 21.87
N PRO A 19 2.53 -31.07 21.13
CA PRO A 19 3.82 -31.72 20.99
C PRO A 19 4.78 -31.00 20.03
N ASN A 20 6.07 -31.09 20.31
CA ASN A 20 7.15 -30.43 19.56
C ASN A 20 7.21 -30.87 18.09
N TRP A 21 6.72 -32.05 17.73
CA TRP A 21 6.71 -32.55 16.35
C TRP A 21 5.87 -31.68 15.41
N LEU A 22 4.87 -30.94 15.93
CA LEU A 22 4.06 -30.01 15.10
C LEU A 22 4.93 -28.92 14.47
N VAL A 23 5.92 -28.39 15.20
CA VAL A 23 6.83 -27.36 14.67
C VAL A 23 7.77 -27.97 13.63
N ILE A 24 8.21 -29.21 13.86
CA ILE A 24 9.03 -29.96 12.89
C ILE A 24 8.22 -30.20 11.61
N ALA A 25 6.98 -30.68 11.73
CA ALA A 25 6.10 -30.88 10.58
C ALA A 25 5.86 -29.57 9.81
N LEU A 26 5.60 -28.47 10.52
CA LEU A 26 5.43 -27.16 9.91
C LEU A 26 6.72 -26.70 9.18
N ALA A 27 7.90 -26.94 9.78
CA ALA A 27 9.19 -26.62 9.17
C ALA A 27 9.44 -27.45 7.90
N VAL A 28 9.11 -28.74 7.92
CA VAL A 28 9.24 -29.63 6.77
C VAL A 28 8.31 -29.21 5.64
N ILE A 29 7.05 -28.90 5.95
CA ILE A 29 6.06 -28.44 4.94
C ILE A 29 6.50 -27.08 4.35
N ALA A 30 6.85 -26.11 5.19
CA ALA A 30 7.28 -24.79 4.74
C ALA A 30 8.59 -24.85 3.96
N GLY A 31 9.58 -25.63 4.43
CA GLY A 31 10.86 -25.83 3.76
C GLY A 31 10.69 -26.58 2.44
N GLY A 32 9.93 -27.67 2.43
CA GLY A 32 9.66 -28.46 1.23
C GLY A 32 8.94 -27.66 0.13
N TYR A 33 8.08 -26.72 0.53
CA TYR A 33 7.44 -25.82 -0.44
C TYR A 33 8.38 -24.72 -0.95
N PHE A 34 9.19 -24.15 -0.05
CA PHE A 34 9.98 -22.95 -0.36
C PHE A 34 11.34 -23.25 -1.01
N LEU A 35 12.07 -24.25 -0.51
CA LEU A 35 13.44 -24.54 -0.99
C LEU A 35 13.52 -24.75 -2.50
N PRO A 36 12.61 -25.52 -3.15
CA PRO A 36 12.63 -25.69 -4.59
C PRO A 36 12.34 -24.41 -5.38
N ARG A 37 11.67 -23.43 -4.75
CA ARG A 37 11.26 -22.15 -5.39
C ARG A 37 12.18 -21.00 -5.05
N MET A 38 13.14 -21.19 -4.17
CA MET A 38 13.99 -20.14 -3.61
C MET A 38 14.76 -19.38 -4.70
N GLY A 39 15.27 -20.05 -5.73
CA GLY A 39 15.99 -19.42 -6.83
C GLY A 39 15.10 -18.44 -7.61
N GLY A 40 13.90 -18.86 -8.01
CA GLY A 40 12.97 -18.00 -8.75
C GLY A 40 12.43 -16.85 -7.90
N VAL A 41 12.09 -17.12 -6.64
CA VAL A 41 11.60 -16.09 -5.72
C VAL A 41 12.70 -15.09 -5.36
N SER A 42 13.93 -15.54 -5.15
CA SER A 42 15.07 -14.67 -4.83
C SER A 42 15.40 -13.72 -5.98
N SER A 43 15.43 -14.22 -7.23
CA SER A 43 15.73 -13.40 -8.41
C SER A 43 14.60 -12.41 -8.75
N GLN A 44 13.36 -12.81 -8.55
CA GLN A 44 12.19 -11.98 -8.88
C GLN A 44 11.92 -10.88 -7.86
N TYR A 45 12.21 -11.13 -6.58
CA TYR A 45 11.86 -10.22 -5.48
C TYR A 45 13.07 -9.65 -4.74
N ASN A 46 14.29 -9.89 -5.22
CA ASN A 46 15.53 -9.40 -4.61
C ASN A 46 15.54 -9.61 -3.07
N LEU A 47 15.23 -10.84 -2.63
CA LEU A 47 14.96 -11.16 -1.22
C LEU A 47 16.09 -10.79 -0.26
N PHE A 48 17.31 -10.62 -0.77
CA PHE A 48 18.50 -10.37 0.04
C PHE A 48 19.18 -9.03 -0.30
N ASP A 49 18.63 -8.27 -1.26
CA ASP A 49 19.16 -6.97 -1.68
C ASP A 49 18.46 -5.84 -0.91
N GLY A 50 18.86 -5.55 0.29
CA GLY A 50 18.31 -4.39 0.95
C GLY A 50 18.13 -4.53 2.45
N PHE A 51 19.24 -4.68 3.15
CA PHE A 51 19.28 -4.62 4.60
C PHE A 51 19.26 -3.15 5.05
N ASP A 52 18.15 -2.45 4.82
CA ASP A 52 17.96 -1.08 5.29
C ASP A 52 16.79 -0.98 6.26
N LEU A 53 17.11 -1.12 7.55
CA LEU A 53 16.12 -1.05 8.63
C LEU A 53 15.37 0.27 8.65
N PHE A 54 16.06 1.38 8.41
CA PHE A 54 15.45 2.71 8.48
C PHE A 54 14.51 2.94 7.30
N HIS A 55 14.91 2.55 6.10
CA HIS A 55 14.05 2.58 4.93
C HIS A 55 12.82 1.69 5.11
N ASN A 56 13.00 0.46 5.58
CA ASN A 56 11.93 -0.48 5.84
C ASN A 56 10.96 -0.03 6.94
N ALA A 57 11.44 0.74 7.93
CA ALA A 57 10.63 1.29 9.02
C ALA A 57 9.94 2.61 8.67
N SER A 58 10.53 3.43 7.79
CA SER A 58 9.97 4.73 7.42
C SER A 58 8.74 4.62 6.52
N GLY A 59 8.63 3.52 5.77
CA GLY A 59 7.60 3.34 4.77
C GLY A 59 7.71 4.36 3.61
N THR A 60 6.72 4.37 2.75
CA THR A 60 6.68 5.22 1.55
C THR A 60 6.26 6.67 1.80
N SER A 61 6.19 7.14 3.06
CA SER A 61 5.85 8.54 3.33
C SER A 61 6.99 9.46 2.97
N SER A 62 6.87 10.09 1.83
CA SER A 62 7.91 10.91 1.20
C SER A 62 8.08 12.32 1.81
N GLY A 63 7.23 12.75 2.73
CA GLY A 63 7.19 14.16 3.19
C GLY A 63 6.65 15.14 2.14
N TRP A 64 6.16 14.65 1.02
CA TRP A 64 5.58 15.43 -0.07
C TRP A 64 4.06 15.48 -0.06
N GLY A 65 3.42 14.71 0.83
CA GLY A 65 1.97 14.64 0.95
C GLY A 65 1.32 15.91 1.47
N THR A 66 0.01 16.00 1.35
CA THR A 66 -0.76 17.09 1.95
C THR A 66 -0.69 17.04 3.49
N ARG A 67 -0.91 18.17 4.16
CA ARG A 67 -1.00 18.25 5.63
C ARG A 67 -2.02 17.26 6.20
N ALA A 68 -3.11 17.01 5.49
CA ALA A 68 -4.13 16.03 5.89
C ALA A 68 -3.59 14.61 5.86
N GLN A 69 -2.81 14.26 4.84
CA GLN A 69 -2.15 12.96 4.72
C GLN A 69 -1.10 12.79 5.82
N GLU A 70 -0.24 13.79 6.04
CA GLU A 70 0.79 13.77 7.08
C GLU A 70 0.18 13.63 8.49
N PHE A 71 -0.91 14.36 8.78
CA PHE A 71 -1.63 14.26 10.04
C PHE A 71 -2.22 12.86 10.24
N SER A 72 -2.89 12.30 9.23
CA SER A 72 -3.45 10.96 9.30
C SER A 72 -2.36 9.90 9.51
N ALA A 73 -1.23 10.03 8.83
CA ALA A 73 -0.07 9.15 9.01
C ALA A 73 0.53 9.26 10.41
N LEU A 74 0.65 10.49 10.94
CA LEU A 74 1.16 10.74 12.30
C LEU A 74 0.26 10.11 13.37
N VAL A 75 -1.06 10.28 13.25
CA VAL A 75 -2.04 9.68 14.17
C VAL A 75 -1.94 8.15 14.15
N ALA A 76 -1.92 7.54 12.96
CA ALA A 76 -1.82 6.08 12.83
C ALA A 76 -0.50 5.53 13.40
N ARG A 77 0.62 6.19 13.12
CA ARG A 77 1.94 5.82 13.65
C ARG A 77 2.00 6.00 15.16
N GLY A 78 1.55 7.14 15.67
CA GLY A 78 1.52 7.43 17.10
C GLY A 78 0.69 6.41 17.88
N LEU A 79 -0.48 6.05 17.36
CA LEU A 79 -1.34 5.01 17.93
C LEU A 79 -0.64 3.64 17.96
N SER A 80 -0.02 3.25 16.85
CA SER A 80 0.70 1.98 16.74
C SER A 80 1.85 1.90 17.73
N VAL A 81 2.67 2.97 17.83
CA VAL A 81 3.76 3.06 18.80
C VAL A 81 3.24 2.98 20.24
N ALA A 82 2.13 3.68 20.56
CA ALA A 82 1.54 3.63 21.89
C ALA A 82 1.09 2.21 22.27
N VAL A 83 0.47 1.46 21.33
CA VAL A 83 0.06 0.07 21.54
C VAL A 83 1.28 -0.84 21.74
N TRP A 84 2.34 -0.69 20.96
CA TRP A 84 3.57 -1.47 21.11
C TRP A 84 4.27 -1.19 22.44
N LEU A 85 4.37 0.08 22.84
CA LEU A 85 4.97 0.45 24.12
C LEU A 85 4.16 -0.08 25.31
N ALA A 86 2.82 -0.04 25.23
CA ALA A 86 1.96 -0.65 26.24
C ALA A 86 2.19 -2.17 26.32
N ALA A 87 2.28 -2.87 25.18
CA ALA A 87 2.57 -4.30 25.16
C ALA A 87 3.95 -4.64 25.72
N LEU A 88 4.98 -3.82 25.42
CA LEU A 88 6.32 -3.96 26.01
C LEU A 88 6.29 -3.77 27.52
N ALA A 89 5.57 -2.76 28.02
CA ALA A 89 5.42 -2.53 29.45
C ALA A 89 4.76 -3.72 30.16
N VAL A 90 3.75 -4.34 29.52
CA VAL A 90 3.12 -5.56 30.03
C VAL A 90 4.11 -6.73 30.06
N GLY A 91 4.84 -6.95 28.98
CA GLY A 91 5.88 -7.98 28.94
C GLY A 91 6.95 -7.78 30.01
N TRP A 92 7.42 -6.54 30.18
CA TRP A 92 8.40 -6.19 31.21
C TRP A 92 7.89 -6.47 32.63
N ARG A 93 6.65 -6.10 32.91
CA ARG A 93 6.00 -6.33 34.21
C ARG A 93 5.90 -7.82 34.53
N HIS A 94 5.64 -8.66 33.53
CA HIS A 94 5.47 -10.11 33.68
C HIS A 94 6.75 -10.92 33.43
N ARG A 95 7.92 -10.27 33.30
CA ARG A 95 9.20 -10.94 32.97
C ARG A 95 9.58 -12.12 33.88
N ARG A 96 9.08 -12.14 35.10
CA ARG A 96 9.35 -13.22 36.09
C ARG A 96 8.33 -14.38 36.04
N GLY A 97 7.26 -14.22 35.23
CA GLY A 97 6.19 -15.22 35.08
C GLY A 97 5.52 -15.12 33.72
N LEU A 98 6.28 -15.32 32.65
CA LEU A 98 5.87 -15.11 31.25
C LEU A 98 4.74 -16.03 30.78
N GLY A 99 4.40 -17.12 31.48
CA GLY A 99 3.53 -18.17 30.96
C GLY A 99 2.21 -17.72 30.32
N ARG A 100 1.55 -16.71 30.88
CA ARG A 100 0.25 -16.22 30.35
C ARG A 100 0.37 -15.20 29.23
N VAL A 101 1.47 -14.44 29.20
CA VAL A 101 1.67 -13.35 28.24
C VAL A 101 2.67 -13.69 27.15
N ALA A 102 3.39 -14.81 27.28
CA ALA A 102 4.45 -15.18 26.35
C ALA A 102 3.92 -15.40 24.92
N ILE A 103 2.80 -16.09 24.75
CA ILE A 103 2.24 -16.36 23.41
C ILE A 103 1.90 -15.06 22.69
N PRO A 104 1.02 -14.18 23.22
CA PRO A 104 0.70 -12.93 22.53
C PRO A 104 1.91 -11.99 22.42
N PHE A 105 2.87 -12.04 23.35
CA PHE A 105 4.09 -11.26 23.28
C PHE A 105 4.97 -11.70 22.10
N VAL A 106 5.26 -12.99 21.98
CA VAL A 106 6.04 -13.55 20.86
C VAL A 106 5.34 -13.28 19.53
N LEU A 107 4.03 -13.56 19.43
CA LEU A 107 3.27 -13.30 18.20
C LEU A 107 3.20 -11.82 17.85
N GLY A 108 3.14 -10.92 18.84
CA GLY A 108 3.12 -9.48 18.64
C GLY A 108 4.46 -8.90 18.17
N PHE A 109 5.59 -9.47 18.61
CA PHE A 109 6.91 -8.90 18.29
C PHE A 109 7.68 -9.67 17.20
N THR A 110 7.33 -10.91 16.91
CA THR A 110 7.92 -11.67 15.78
C THR A 110 7.79 -10.93 14.42
N PRO A 111 6.68 -10.22 14.09
CA PRO A 111 6.58 -9.50 12.83
C PRO A 111 7.65 -8.43 12.61
N PHE A 112 8.24 -7.87 13.67
CA PHE A 112 9.32 -6.88 13.56
C PHE A 112 10.57 -7.43 12.87
N LEU A 113 10.75 -8.75 12.85
CA LEU A 113 11.82 -9.39 12.10
C LEU A 113 11.73 -9.14 10.59
N LEU A 114 10.54 -8.80 10.07
CA LEU A 114 10.38 -8.42 8.65
C LEU A 114 11.22 -7.20 8.30
N LEU A 115 11.38 -6.25 9.23
CA LEU A 115 12.17 -5.04 8.99
C LEU A 115 13.65 -5.34 8.75
N PHE A 116 14.14 -6.49 9.24
CA PHE A 116 15.51 -6.93 9.08
C PHE A 116 15.71 -7.87 7.89
N LEU A 117 14.65 -8.42 7.31
CA LEU A 117 14.76 -9.50 6.34
C LEU A 117 14.53 -9.05 4.90
N GLN A 118 13.69 -8.03 4.67
CA GLN A 118 13.31 -7.66 3.31
C GLN A 118 12.69 -6.27 3.23
N SER A 119 13.02 -5.52 2.17
CA SER A 119 12.46 -4.19 1.94
C SER A 119 10.99 -4.21 1.52
N TYR A 120 10.52 -5.24 0.83
CA TYR A 120 9.14 -5.34 0.29
C TYR A 120 8.68 -4.07 -0.44
N GLY A 121 9.59 -3.36 -1.11
CA GLY A 121 9.24 -2.10 -1.77
C GLY A 121 8.70 -1.01 -0.82
N GLY A 122 9.10 -1.01 0.47
CA GLY A 122 8.60 -0.08 1.48
C GLY A 122 7.33 -0.54 2.23
N GLU A 123 6.80 -1.73 1.94
CA GLU A 123 5.59 -2.25 2.59
C GLU A 123 5.86 -3.04 3.89
N ALA A 124 7.12 -3.28 4.25
CA ALA A 124 7.47 -4.10 5.43
C ALA A 124 6.78 -3.61 6.71
N ILE A 125 6.77 -2.30 6.94
CA ILE A 125 6.16 -1.69 8.13
C ILE A 125 4.64 -1.91 8.20
N TYR A 126 3.92 -1.89 7.06
CA TYR A 126 2.47 -2.15 7.04
C TYR A 126 2.15 -3.58 7.43
N ARG A 127 3.00 -4.53 7.04
CA ARG A 127 2.88 -5.94 7.45
C ARG A 127 3.19 -6.12 8.93
N VAL A 128 4.15 -5.34 9.46
CA VAL A 128 4.39 -5.31 10.90
C VAL A 128 3.15 -4.81 11.64
N TYR A 129 2.51 -3.72 11.20
CA TYR A 129 1.25 -3.25 11.78
C TYR A 129 0.17 -4.34 11.75
N LEU A 130 -0.08 -4.92 10.58
CA LEU A 130 -1.13 -5.92 10.39
C LEU A 130 -0.99 -7.12 11.32
N PHE A 131 0.22 -7.64 11.47
CA PHE A 131 0.46 -8.87 12.21
C PHE A 131 0.78 -8.66 13.69
N SER A 132 1.32 -7.50 14.08
CA SER A 132 1.70 -7.22 15.48
C SER A 132 0.59 -6.60 16.31
N LEU A 133 -0.16 -5.64 15.74
CA LEU A 133 -1.12 -4.82 16.51
C LEU A 133 -2.20 -5.64 17.20
N PRO A 134 -2.83 -6.68 16.62
CA PRO A 134 -3.85 -7.46 17.31
C PRO A 134 -3.35 -8.06 18.63
N TRP A 135 -2.16 -8.64 18.62
CA TRP A 135 -1.57 -9.28 19.79
C TRP A 135 -1.10 -8.26 20.82
N CYS A 136 -0.49 -7.17 20.37
CA CYS A 136 -0.06 -6.09 21.23
C CYS A 136 -1.26 -5.38 21.87
N ALA A 137 -2.34 -5.16 21.14
CA ALA A 137 -3.59 -4.60 21.66
C ALA A 137 -4.24 -5.53 22.71
N MET A 138 -4.23 -6.85 22.48
CA MET A 138 -4.71 -7.82 23.45
C MET A 138 -3.90 -7.78 24.75
N LEU A 139 -2.57 -7.65 24.68
CA LEU A 139 -1.71 -7.48 25.86
C LEU A 139 -2.05 -6.18 26.59
N ALA A 140 -2.11 -5.06 25.88
CA ALA A 140 -2.43 -3.76 26.46
C ALA A 140 -3.81 -3.79 27.13
N ALA A 141 -4.82 -4.36 26.48
CA ALA A 141 -6.17 -4.48 27.03
C ALA A 141 -6.22 -5.38 28.28
N SER A 142 -5.48 -6.49 28.30
CA SER A 142 -5.43 -7.39 29.45
C SER A 142 -4.85 -6.71 30.70
N TRP A 143 -3.86 -5.85 30.52
CA TRP A 143 -3.29 -5.03 31.61
C TRP A 143 -4.29 -3.99 32.10
N TRP A 144 -4.92 -3.28 31.16
CA TRP A 144 -5.90 -2.25 31.47
C TRP A 144 -7.10 -2.81 32.25
N ALA A 145 -7.61 -3.95 31.86
CA ALA A 145 -8.72 -4.63 32.52
C ALA A 145 -8.43 -4.99 34.00
N GLY A 146 -7.14 -5.15 34.33
CA GLY A 146 -6.70 -5.41 35.71
C GLY A 146 -6.65 -4.17 36.64
N LEU A 147 -6.87 -2.96 36.11
CA LEU A 147 -6.83 -1.73 36.88
C LEU A 147 -8.17 -1.49 37.59
N ARG A 148 -8.18 -1.52 38.93
CA ARG A 148 -9.40 -1.35 39.75
C ARG A 148 -10.16 -0.02 39.54
N ARG A 149 -9.54 1.01 38.96
CA ARG A 149 -10.12 2.34 38.70
C ARG A 149 -10.33 2.62 37.21
N ALA A 150 -10.45 1.59 36.39
CA ALA A 150 -10.46 1.71 34.95
C ALA A 150 -11.75 2.33 34.34
N GLY A 151 -12.86 2.43 35.10
CA GLY A 151 -14.17 2.79 34.54
C GLY A 151 -14.20 4.05 33.68
N LEU A 152 -13.99 5.22 34.29
CA LEU A 152 -14.04 6.50 33.55
C LEU A 152 -12.84 6.63 32.58
N GLY A 153 -11.62 6.24 33.02
CA GLY A 153 -10.44 6.23 32.17
C GLY A 153 -10.55 5.32 30.97
N SER A 154 -11.24 4.18 31.11
CA SER A 154 -11.51 3.27 29.98
C SER A 154 -12.38 3.92 28.91
N GLY A 155 -13.41 4.68 29.31
CA GLY A 155 -14.26 5.41 28.38
C GLY A 155 -13.47 6.44 27.56
N VAL A 156 -12.59 7.21 28.21
CA VAL A 156 -11.74 8.19 27.53
C VAL A 156 -10.76 7.51 26.58
N VAL A 157 -10.06 6.47 27.02
CA VAL A 157 -9.12 5.73 26.16
C VAL A 157 -9.86 5.11 24.97
N PHE A 158 -11.02 4.48 25.19
CA PHE A 158 -11.82 3.93 24.11
C PHE A 158 -12.29 5.00 23.12
N ALA A 159 -12.73 6.15 23.59
CA ALA A 159 -13.12 7.27 22.72
C ALA A 159 -11.93 7.79 21.88
N LEU A 160 -10.74 7.95 22.48
CA LEU A 160 -9.54 8.34 21.76
C LEU A 160 -9.13 7.30 20.70
N LEU A 161 -9.18 6.02 21.05
CA LEU A 161 -8.90 4.93 20.10
C LEU A 161 -9.92 4.91 18.96
N ALA A 162 -11.21 5.09 19.27
CA ALA A 162 -12.26 5.14 18.26
C ALA A 162 -12.10 6.34 17.31
N ILE A 163 -11.81 7.52 17.84
CA ILE A 163 -11.55 8.73 17.02
C ILE A 163 -10.31 8.52 16.14
N SER A 164 -9.23 7.97 16.70
CA SER A 164 -8.00 7.68 15.95
C SER A 164 -8.23 6.63 14.87
N ALA A 165 -9.00 5.58 15.16
CA ALA A 165 -9.37 4.55 14.18
C ALA A 165 -10.27 5.12 13.08
N LEU A 166 -11.26 5.96 13.43
CA LEU A 166 -12.08 6.66 12.46
C LEU A 166 -11.24 7.59 11.58
N GLN A 167 -10.30 8.34 12.14
CA GLN A 167 -9.39 9.18 11.36
C GLN A 167 -8.53 8.33 10.42
N GLY A 168 -7.97 7.22 10.88
CA GLY A 168 -7.17 6.31 10.05
C GLY A 168 -7.98 5.67 8.92
N LEU A 169 -9.23 5.30 9.19
CA LEU A 169 -10.12 4.65 8.22
C LEU A 169 -10.75 5.66 7.25
N GLN A 170 -11.22 6.80 7.76
CA GLN A 170 -12.01 7.77 6.99
C GLN A 170 -11.16 8.89 6.39
N GLY A 171 -9.94 9.11 6.88
CA GLY A 171 -9.07 10.18 6.39
C GLY A 171 -8.76 10.11 4.89
N GLN A 172 -8.82 8.91 4.31
CA GLN A 172 -8.62 8.66 2.89
C GLN A 172 -9.90 8.20 2.16
N PHE A 173 -11.05 8.22 2.83
CA PHE A 173 -12.30 7.68 2.27
C PHE A 173 -12.66 8.30 0.92
N ALA A 174 -12.44 9.59 0.76
CA ALA A 174 -12.71 10.30 -0.48
C ALA A 174 -11.84 9.83 -1.68
N LEU A 175 -10.73 9.13 -1.42
CA LEU A 175 -9.87 8.55 -2.45
C LEU A 175 -10.28 7.11 -2.81
N HIS A 176 -11.09 6.47 -1.96
CA HIS A 176 -11.54 5.09 -2.18
C HIS A 176 -12.97 5.00 -2.76
N VAL A 177 -13.66 6.14 -2.88
CA VAL A 177 -14.97 6.19 -3.50
C VAL A 177 -14.82 6.45 -4.99
N VAL A 178 -15.09 5.42 -5.79
CA VAL A 178 -15.06 5.54 -7.25
C VAL A 178 -16.35 6.22 -7.74
N PRO A 179 -16.26 7.38 -8.40
CA PRO A 179 -17.45 8.06 -8.93
C PRO A 179 -18.12 7.24 -10.03
N PRO A 180 -19.47 7.25 -10.14
CA PRO A 180 -20.16 6.57 -11.24
C PRO A 180 -19.73 7.06 -12.65
N ALA A 181 -19.22 8.28 -12.75
CA ALA A 181 -18.71 8.82 -14.01
C ALA A 181 -17.42 8.10 -14.44
N ASP A 182 -16.51 7.81 -13.51
CA ASP A 182 -15.27 7.05 -13.78
C ASP A 182 -15.61 5.63 -14.25
N LEU A 183 -16.64 4.99 -13.65
CA LEU A 183 -17.11 3.67 -14.10
C LEU A 183 -17.66 3.71 -15.54
N ARG A 184 -18.36 4.77 -15.93
CA ARG A 184 -18.86 4.92 -17.29
C ARG A 184 -17.71 5.14 -18.29
N ALA A 185 -16.72 5.96 -17.92
CA ALA A 185 -15.55 6.22 -18.74
C ALA A 185 -14.72 4.93 -18.95
N ALA A 186 -14.54 4.13 -17.89
CA ALA A 186 -13.84 2.86 -17.98
C ALA A 186 -14.55 1.88 -18.89
N ARG A 187 -15.87 1.69 -18.71
CA ARG A 187 -16.66 0.81 -19.60
C ARG A 187 -16.66 1.29 -21.07
N TYR A 188 -16.68 2.60 -21.28
CA TYR A 188 -16.57 3.15 -22.62
C TYR A 188 -15.20 2.81 -23.26
N LEU A 189 -14.12 3.03 -22.52
CA LEU A 189 -12.78 2.71 -23.00
C LEU A 189 -12.63 1.22 -23.30
N GLU A 190 -13.03 0.34 -22.36
CA GLU A 190 -12.94 -1.11 -22.54
C GLU A 190 -13.74 -1.61 -23.74
N ALA A 191 -14.92 -1.02 -24.00
CA ALA A 191 -15.80 -1.45 -25.09
C ALA A 191 -15.42 -0.87 -26.47
N GLN A 192 -14.76 0.30 -26.53
CA GLN A 192 -14.54 1.03 -27.77
C GLN A 192 -13.07 1.06 -28.20
N ALA A 193 -12.12 0.83 -27.30
CA ALA A 193 -10.70 0.81 -27.67
C ALA A 193 -10.38 -0.39 -28.54
N PRO A 194 -9.58 -0.20 -29.61
CA PRO A 194 -9.12 -1.31 -30.45
C PRO A 194 -8.36 -2.35 -29.61
N ALA A 195 -8.51 -3.63 -29.99
CA ALA A 195 -7.77 -4.70 -29.35
C ALA A 195 -6.25 -4.49 -29.48
N GLY A 196 -5.54 -4.73 -28.39
CA GLY A 196 -4.09 -4.52 -28.35
C GLY A 196 -3.69 -3.08 -28.03
N SER A 197 -4.63 -2.21 -27.64
CA SER A 197 -4.33 -0.85 -27.22
C SER A 197 -3.69 -0.79 -25.84
N THR A 198 -2.96 0.29 -25.58
CA THR A 198 -2.38 0.58 -24.28
C THR A 198 -3.16 1.67 -23.57
N MET A 199 -3.61 1.37 -22.34
CA MET A 199 -4.17 2.36 -21.43
C MET A 199 -3.11 2.78 -20.43
N THR A 200 -2.79 4.07 -20.39
CA THR A 200 -1.98 4.69 -19.36
C THR A 200 -2.87 5.60 -18.50
N MET A 201 -2.46 5.84 -17.26
CA MET A 201 -3.23 6.60 -16.29
C MET A 201 -2.39 7.73 -15.68
N LEU A 202 -3.07 8.78 -15.22
CA LEU A 202 -2.40 9.81 -14.42
C LEU A 202 -1.92 9.23 -13.08
N ALA A 203 -2.79 8.50 -12.39
CA ALA A 203 -2.52 7.84 -11.11
C ALA A 203 -3.32 6.53 -11.01
N PRO A 204 -2.91 5.54 -10.20
CA PRO A 204 -3.54 4.22 -10.11
C PRO A 204 -4.86 4.26 -9.32
N ALA A 205 -5.79 5.12 -9.73
CA ALA A 205 -7.10 5.32 -9.09
C ALA A 205 -8.26 5.22 -10.09
N PHE A 206 -8.05 4.58 -11.24
CA PHE A 206 -9.08 4.34 -12.24
C PHE A 206 -9.70 2.96 -12.08
N PRO A 207 -11.02 2.82 -12.19
CA PRO A 207 -11.70 1.55 -12.07
C PRO A 207 -11.56 0.73 -13.37
N ALA A 208 -10.35 0.30 -13.69
CA ALA A 208 -10.12 -0.63 -14.81
C ALA A 208 -10.57 -2.05 -14.45
N ARG A 209 -10.61 -2.93 -15.45
CA ARG A 209 -10.96 -4.36 -15.32
C ARG A 209 -12.41 -4.61 -14.95
N LEU A 210 -13.32 -3.81 -15.52
CA LEU A 210 -14.75 -3.90 -15.25
C LEU A 210 -15.46 -4.94 -16.11
N THR A 211 -14.94 -5.20 -17.32
CA THR A 211 -15.55 -6.11 -18.29
C THR A 211 -14.54 -7.13 -18.82
N ALA A 212 -15.00 -8.15 -19.54
CA ALA A 212 -14.13 -9.11 -20.20
C ALA A 212 -13.26 -8.46 -21.30
N ASP A 213 -13.72 -7.35 -21.85
CA ASP A 213 -13.03 -6.63 -22.94
C ASP A 213 -11.76 -5.92 -22.45
N TYR A 214 -11.61 -5.73 -21.14
CA TYR A 214 -10.34 -5.27 -20.55
C TYR A 214 -9.13 -6.12 -20.98
N GLY A 215 -9.32 -7.41 -21.23
CA GLY A 215 -8.26 -8.30 -21.73
C GLY A 215 -7.66 -7.85 -23.07
N ASN A 216 -8.33 -6.95 -23.80
CA ASN A 216 -7.86 -6.35 -25.04
C ASN A 216 -6.97 -5.12 -24.79
N LEU A 217 -6.95 -4.59 -23.56
CA LEU A 217 -6.11 -3.48 -23.16
C LEU A 217 -4.84 -3.98 -22.44
N ASN A 218 -3.74 -3.27 -22.61
CA ASN A 218 -2.46 -3.56 -21.95
C ASN A 218 -1.99 -5.02 -22.12
N PRO A 219 -2.02 -5.60 -23.32
CA PRO A 219 -1.66 -7.01 -23.51
C PRO A 219 -0.21 -7.25 -23.06
N GLY A 220 -0.03 -8.25 -22.20
CA GLY A 220 1.28 -8.62 -21.68
C GLY A 220 1.74 -7.84 -20.45
N HIS A 221 0.99 -6.84 -19.99
CA HIS A 221 1.32 -6.08 -18.77
C HIS A 221 0.46 -6.56 -17.59
N SER A 222 1.11 -6.82 -16.45
CA SER A 222 0.43 -7.23 -15.20
C SER A 222 -0.19 -6.07 -14.45
N VAL A 223 0.32 -4.85 -14.69
CA VAL A 223 -0.11 -3.60 -14.04
C VAL A 223 -0.33 -2.54 -15.10
N ASP A 224 -1.38 -1.74 -14.93
CA ASP A 224 -1.65 -0.62 -15.83
C ASP A 224 -0.67 0.53 -15.53
N PRO A 225 0.05 1.06 -16.54
CA PRO A 225 1.04 2.10 -16.34
C PRO A 225 0.44 3.40 -15.83
N SER A 226 1.07 4.04 -14.85
CA SER A 226 0.65 5.35 -14.36
C SER A 226 1.81 6.35 -14.28
N ILE A 227 1.52 7.62 -14.57
CA ILE A 227 2.50 8.71 -14.53
C ILE A 227 3.06 8.86 -13.09
N THR A 228 2.20 8.73 -12.08
CA THR A 228 2.63 8.90 -10.69
C THR A 228 3.50 7.75 -10.17
N ASP A 229 3.53 6.60 -10.83
CA ASP A 229 4.40 5.48 -10.47
C ASP A 229 5.77 5.59 -11.13
N GLU A 230 5.90 6.40 -12.19
CA GLU A 230 7.14 6.62 -12.90
C GLU A 230 8.02 7.62 -12.13
N PRO A 231 9.22 7.22 -11.65
CA PRO A 231 10.07 8.08 -10.84
C PRO A 231 10.48 9.40 -11.52
N SER A 232 10.59 9.40 -12.84
CA SER A 232 11.01 10.57 -13.65
C SER A 232 9.99 11.69 -13.65
N PHE A 233 8.72 11.41 -13.36
CA PHE A 233 7.64 12.42 -13.35
C PHE A 233 7.24 12.86 -11.94
N LYS A 234 7.74 12.18 -10.89
CA LYS A 234 7.39 12.52 -9.51
C LYS A 234 7.85 13.91 -9.14
N HIS A 235 6.96 14.64 -8.45
CA HIS A 235 7.19 15.99 -7.92
C HIS A 235 7.44 17.07 -8.98
N LEU A 236 7.20 16.76 -10.26
CA LEU A 236 7.31 17.74 -11.36
C LEU A 236 5.96 18.39 -11.65
N VAL A 237 6.01 19.63 -12.12
CA VAL A 237 4.87 20.24 -12.79
C VAL A 237 4.85 19.70 -14.22
N LEU A 238 3.76 19.01 -14.57
CA LEU A 238 3.61 18.38 -15.88
C LEU A 238 2.99 19.41 -16.85
N ASP A 239 3.84 20.18 -17.49
CA ASP A 239 3.45 21.18 -18.46
C ASP A 239 3.86 20.80 -19.90
N ALA A 240 3.86 21.76 -20.82
CA ALA A 240 4.23 21.53 -22.22
C ALA A 240 5.68 21.02 -22.39
N ASP A 241 6.60 21.39 -21.50
CA ASP A 241 8.01 20.98 -21.57
C ASP A 241 8.18 19.48 -21.24
N GLN A 242 7.26 18.93 -20.41
CA GLN A 242 7.28 17.52 -20.04
C GLN A 242 6.53 16.63 -21.04
N LEU A 243 5.72 17.23 -21.93
CA LEU A 243 4.85 16.47 -22.83
C LEU A 243 5.62 15.49 -23.75
N PRO A 244 6.78 15.83 -24.35
CA PRO A 244 7.54 14.88 -25.17
C PRO A 244 8.04 13.65 -24.37
N ALA A 245 8.39 13.85 -23.10
CA ALA A 245 8.80 12.75 -22.22
C ALA A 245 7.62 11.83 -21.89
N ILE A 246 6.44 12.42 -21.63
CA ILE A 246 5.20 11.68 -21.37
C ILE A 246 4.77 10.90 -22.63
N GLU A 247 4.89 11.49 -23.81
CA GLU A 247 4.61 10.81 -25.09
C GLU A 247 5.53 9.61 -25.31
N SER A 248 6.84 9.81 -25.10
CA SER A 248 7.83 8.74 -25.24
C SER A 248 7.57 7.62 -24.22
N TRP A 249 7.28 7.98 -22.99
CA TRP A 249 6.94 7.02 -21.93
C TRP A 249 5.66 6.24 -22.28
N ALA A 250 4.59 6.91 -22.67
CA ALA A 250 3.32 6.27 -23.00
C ALA A 250 3.47 5.34 -24.23
N ALA A 251 4.22 5.78 -25.25
CA ALA A 251 4.49 4.99 -26.47
C ALA A 251 5.39 3.77 -26.18
N SER A 252 6.24 3.81 -25.15
CA SER A 252 7.17 2.73 -24.82
C SER A 252 6.49 1.41 -24.42
N TYR A 253 5.24 1.48 -24.00
CA TYR A 253 4.45 0.29 -23.66
C TYR A 253 3.94 -0.46 -24.90
N GLY A 254 4.04 0.14 -26.09
CA GLY A 254 3.54 -0.44 -27.32
C GLY A 254 2.01 -0.47 -27.36
N GLY A 255 1.47 -0.94 -28.46
CA GLY A 255 0.03 -1.09 -28.60
C GLY A 255 -0.49 -0.52 -29.92
N THR A 256 -1.71 -0.93 -30.30
CA THR A 256 -2.37 -0.46 -31.52
C THR A 256 -2.70 1.03 -31.42
N GLU A 257 -3.20 1.44 -30.28
CA GLU A 257 -3.42 2.83 -29.88
C GLU A 257 -2.98 3.04 -28.42
N THR A 258 -2.62 4.26 -28.08
CA THR A 258 -2.22 4.61 -26.70
C THR A 258 -3.16 5.66 -26.14
N PHE A 259 -3.72 5.37 -24.97
CA PHE A 259 -4.66 6.23 -24.26
C PHE A 259 -4.05 6.73 -22.96
N LEU A 260 -4.33 8.00 -22.61
CA LEU A 260 -4.02 8.57 -21.30
C LEU A 260 -5.32 8.98 -20.62
N VAL A 261 -5.61 8.37 -19.47
CA VAL A 261 -6.81 8.64 -18.68
C VAL A 261 -6.50 9.62 -17.58
N ILE A 262 -7.30 10.71 -17.49
CA ILE A 262 -7.20 11.71 -16.43
C ILE A 262 -8.59 11.93 -15.82
N THR A 263 -8.75 11.63 -14.53
CA THR A 263 -10.00 11.85 -13.79
C THR A 263 -9.77 12.73 -12.56
N PRO A 264 -10.82 13.35 -12.01
CA PRO A 264 -10.72 14.10 -10.76
C PRO A 264 -10.26 13.26 -9.56
N LEU A 265 -10.59 11.96 -9.54
CA LEU A 265 -10.13 11.05 -8.50
C LEU A 265 -8.63 10.82 -8.58
N MET A 266 -8.09 10.61 -9.79
CA MET A 266 -6.65 10.48 -10.03
C MET A 266 -5.89 11.74 -9.63
N GLN A 267 -6.41 12.92 -9.98
CA GLN A 267 -5.83 14.20 -9.59
C GLN A 267 -5.77 14.33 -8.07
N LYS A 268 -6.89 14.09 -7.37
CA LYS A 268 -6.92 14.11 -5.90
C LYS A 268 -5.92 13.13 -5.29
N THR A 269 -5.80 11.93 -5.88
CA THR A 269 -4.85 10.91 -5.40
C THR A 269 -3.40 11.38 -5.57
N ALA A 270 -3.05 11.90 -6.76
CA ALA A 270 -1.71 12.41 -7.05
C ALA A 270 -1.31 13.56 -6.11
N GLU A 271 -2.21 14.52 -5.90
CA GLU A 271 -1.98 15.68 -5.02
C GLU A 271 -1.96 15.27 -3.54
N TYR A 272 -2.88 14.40 -3.09
CA TYR A 272 -2.96 13.95 -1.70
C TYR A 272 -1.67 13.30 -1.23
N PHE A 273 -1.12 12.40 -2.03
CA PHE A 273 0.15 11.73 -1.72
C PHE A 273 1.39 12.56 -2.10
N GLY A 274 1.21 13.75 -2.69
CA GLY A 274 2.29 14.63 -3.12
C GLY A 274 3.12 14.07 -4.28
N ASN A 275 2.56 13.12 -5.04
CA ASN A 275 3.23 12.60 -6.23
C ASN A 275 3.36 13.68 -7.31
N LEU A 276 2.36 14.56 -7.41
CA LEU A 276 2.39 15.73 -8.27
C LEU A 276 2.07 17.00 -7.46
N PRO A 277 2.73 18.14 -7.73
CA PRO A 277 2.37 19.43 -7.16
C PRO A 277 0.95 19.85 -7.54
N SER A 278 0.32 20.65 -6.68
CA SER A 278 -0.98 21.26 -6.98
C SER A 278 -0.90 22.11 -8.24
N GLY A 279 -1.88 21.99 -9.13
CA GLY A 279 -1.91 22.66 -10.41
C GLY A 279 -1.16 21.95 -11.55
N SER A 280 -0.41 20.87 -11.26
CA SER A 280 0.31 20.11 -12.27
C SER A 280 -0.64 19.41 -13.25
N VAL A 281 -1.78 18.93 -12.76
CA VAL A 281 -2.75 18.22 -13.61
C VAL A 281 -3.50 19.18 -14.54
N GLU A 282 -3.79 20.38 -14.08
CA GLU A 282 -4.36 21.45 -14.91
C GLU A 282 -3.39 21.88 -16.00
N ALA A 283 -2.10 22.04 -15.68
CA ALA A 283 -1.06 22.35 -16.64
C ALA A 283 -0.92 21.24 -17.70
N LEU A 284 -0.93 19.96 -17.26
CA LEU A 284 -0.91 18.81 -18.15
C LEU A 284 -2.12 18.81 -19.11
N ARG A 285 -3.32 19.04 -18.60
CA ARG A 285 -4.53 19.11 -19.44
C ARG A 285 -4.42 20.20 -20.48
N ALA A 286 -3.95 21.40 -20.09
CA ALA A 286 -3.75 22.49 -21.01
C ALA A 286 -2.71 22.17 -22.09
N ALA A 287 -1.62 21.50 -21.72
CA ALA A 287 -0.61 21.05 -22.66
C ALA A 287 -1.14 19.99 -23.64
N LEU A 288 -1.90 19.01 -23.14
CA LEU A 288 -2.52 17.95 -23.97
C LEU A 288 -3.57 18.55 -24.92
N ASP A 289 -4.42 19.45 -24.43
CA ASP A 289 -5.46 20.11 -25.27
C ASP A 289 -4.85 21.01 -26.36
N ALA A 290 -3.64 21.55 -26.15
CA ALA A 290 -2.90 22.35 -27.12
C ALA A 290 -2.01 21.53 -28.06
N SER A 291 -1.77 20.26 -27.77
CA SER A 291 -0.89 19.40 -28.56
C SER A 291 -1.56 18.91 -29.84
N ALA A 292 -0.83 18.93 -30.95
CA ALA A 292 -1.26 18.30 -32.20
C ALA A 292 -1.17 16.76 -32.16
N ARG A 293 -0.45 16.21 -31.18
CA ARG A 293 -0.22 14.78 -31.01
C ARG A 293 -1.28 14.08 -30.16
N TRP A 294 -2.04 14.85 -29.37
CA TRP A 294 -3.06 14.30 -28.50
C TRP A 294 -4.46 14.75 -28.97
N SER A 295 -5.35 13.79 -29.15
CA SER A 295 -6.76 14.07 -29.44
C SER A 295 -7.64 13.62 -28.26
N VAL A 296 -8.78 14.29 -28.09
CA VAL A 296 -9.76 13.87 -27.07
C VAL A 296 -10.56 12.71 -27.60
N TYR A 297 -10.37 11.53 -27.01
CA TYR A 297 -11.12 10.32 -27.34
C TYR A 297 -12.46 10.23 -26.59
N TYR A 298 -12.47 10.65 -25.32
CA TYR A 298 -13.68 10.70 -24.50
C TYR A 298 -13.60 11.87 -23.53
N ARG A 299 -14.71 12.61 -23.38
CA ARG A 299 -14.81 13.68 -22.38
C ARG A 299 -16.18 13.70 -21.73
N ALA A 300 -16.23 13.68 -20.39
CA ALA A 300 -17.46 13.80 -19.61
C ALA A 300 -17.17 14.63 -18.34
N GLY A 301 -17.54 15.89 -18.38
CA GLY A 301 -17.18 16.85 -17.34
C GLY A 301 -15.67 17.01 -17.21
N ALA A 302 -15.15 16.73 -16.02
CA ALA A 302 -13.70 16.80 -15.75
C ALA A 302 -12.96 15.48 -16.05
N ILE A 303 -13.63 14.44 -16.53
CA ILE A 303 -12.99 13.20 -16.98
C ILE A 303 -12.61 13.35 -18.45
N THR A 304 -11.35 13.07 -18.78
CA THR A 304 -10.89 13.09 -20.15
C THR A 304 -10.01 11.85 -20.40
N ILE A 305 -10.26 11.19 -21.53
CA ILE A 305 -9.37 10.18 -22.09
C ILE A 305 -8.79 10.79 -23.36
N TYR A 306 -7.50 10.91 -23.39
CA TYR A 306 -6.76 11.36 -24.57
C TYR A 306 -6.24 10.16 -25.34
N ARG A 307 -6.15 10.30 -26.66
CA ARG A 307 -5.51 9.34 -27.54
C ARG A 307 -4.26 9.97 -28.14
N LEU A 308 -3.16 9.26 -28.09
CA LEU A 308 -1.91 9.65 -28.74
C LEU A 308 -2.01 9.29 -30.24
N GLU A 309 -1.88 10.30 -31.09
CA GLU A 309 -1.89 10.10 -32.52
C GLU A 309 -0.55 9.51 -32.99
N PRO A 310 -0.59 8.54 -33.94
CA PRO A 310 0.63 7.97 -34.48
C PRO A 310 1.49 9.02 -35.18
N THR A 311 2.80 8.82 -35.13
CA THR A 311 3.80 9.67 -35.83
C THR A 311 3.78 9.45 -37.31
#